data_a768145b960d21f5025ba10d0847a8ae
#
_entry.id   a768145b960d21f5025ba10d0847a8ae
#
_cell.length_a   1.000
_cell.length_b   1.000
_cell.length_c   1.000
_cell.angle_alpha   90.00
_cell.angle_beta   90.00
_cell.angle_gamma   90.00
#
_symmetry.space_group_name_H-M   'P 1'
#
loop_
_entity.id
_entity.type
_entity.pdbx_description
1 polymer ?
#
loop_
_entity_poly.entity_id
_entity_poly.type
_entity_poly.pdbx_seq_one_letter_code
_entity_poly.pdbx_strand_id
1 'polypeptide(L)'
;MRKVLSFSGFLMLGLVVSQFLPVIAGEGYGTVKSISNILLYVCLSFIMINVGREFVLDKTRWKSYAQDYFIAMATAALPWFMIAIYYVFILLPPEFWNSWEAWKENLLLSRFAAPTSAGILFTMLAAIGLKSSWIYKKIQVLAIFDDLDTILLMIPLQIMMIGLRWQLIIVVVIVFLLLSIGWQRLNKYDWRQDWKAILFYSVIIFLATQILYLGSKELYGDEGSIHIEVLLPAFVLGMIMKHKEHDTPVERKVSTGISFFFMFLVGMSMPHFIGVNFAETHAGSYSVTGSQEMMSWGMIMFHVVIVSLLSNMGKLCPMFFYRDRKLSERLALSIGMFTRGEVGAGIIFIALGYNLGGPALVISVLTLVLNLILTGIFV
;
A
#
# COMPACT_ATOMS: atom_id res chain seq x y z
N MET A 1 20.27 2.45 -12.90
CA MET A 1 19.89 1.09 -13.32
C MET A 1 20.41 -0.03 -12.41
N ARG A 2 21.71 -0.19 -12.11
CA ARG A 2 22.20 -1.29 -11.23
C ARG A 2 21.49 -1.35 -9.86
N LYS A 3 21.28 -0.21 -9.19
CA LYS A 3 20.60 -0.16 -7.87
C LYS A 3 19.12 -0.57 -7.96
N VAL A 4 18.39 -0.13 -8.98
CA VAL A 4 16.97 -0.52 -9.18
C VAL A 4 16.88 -2.03 -9.40
N LEU A 5 17.76 -2.58 -10.26
CA LEU A 5 17.84 -4.02 -10.50
C LEU A 5 18.13 -4.80 -9.20
N SER A 6 19.04 -4.27 -8.35
CA SER A 6 19.32 -4.88 -7.04
C SER A 6 18.10 -4.81 -6.11
N PHE A 7 17.37 -3.69 -6.05
CA PHE A 7 16.15 -3.58 -5.28
C PHE A 7 15.08 -4.58 -5.75
N SER A 8 14.85 -4.66 -7.07
CA SER A 8 13.93 -5.66 -7.64
C SER A 8 14.38 -7.08 -7.33
N GLY A 9 15.69 -7.36 -7.36
CA GLY A 9 16.27 -8.66 -6.98
C GLY A 9 15.99 -9.04 -5.53
N PHE A 10 16.17 -8.11 -4.58
CA PHE A 10 15.84 -8.34 -3.17
C PHE A 10 14.35 -8.56 -2.94
N LEU A 11 13.51 -7.81 -3.64
CA LEU A 11 12.06 -7.97 -3.60
C LEU A 11 11.64 -9.36 -4.12
N MET A 12 12.20 -9.79 -5.26
CA MET A 12 11.96 -11.13 -5.82
C MET A 12 12.49 -12.24 -4.90
N LEU A 13 13.66 -12.04 -4.29
CA LEU A 13 14.20 -12.98 -3.31
C LEU A 13 13.23 -13.13 -2.11
N GLY A 14 12.72 -12.02 -1.58
CA GLY A 14 11.72 -12.03 -0.52
C GLY A 14 10.44 -12.79 -0.93
N LEU A 15 9.95 -12.56 -2.15
CA LEU A 15 8.79 -13.25 -2.70
C LEU A 15 9.02 -14.77 -2.77
N VAL A 16 10.17 -15.21 -3.30
CA VAL A 16 10.52 -16.63 -3.36
C VAL A 16 10.59 -17.23 -1.96
N VAL A 17 11.26 -16.56 -1.02
CA VAL A 17 11.35 -17.01 0.38
C VAL A 17 9.95 -17.12 0.98
N SER A 18 9.03 -16.19 0.75
CA SER A 18 7.67 -16.24 1.28
C SER A 18 6.91 -17.50 0.87
N GLN A 19 7.17 -18.03 -0.34
CA GLN A 19 6.50 -19.23 -0.85
C GLN A 19 7.02 -20.52 -0.21
N PHE A 20 8.30 -20.57 0.16
CA PHE A 20 8.90 -21.74 0.82
C PHE A 20 8.87 -21.65 2.35
N LEU A 21 8.60 -20.48 2.90
CA LEU A 21 8.63 -20.21 4.33
C LEU A 21 7.72 -21.13 5.17
N PRO A 22 6.47 -21.46 4.75
CA PRO A 22 5.61 -22.37 5.50
C PRO A 22 6.21 -23.76 5.60
N VAL A 23 6.89 -24.23 4.54
CA VAL A 23 7.53 -25.57 4.51
C VAL A 23 8.78 -25.59 5.39
N ILE A 24 9.59 -24.52 5.34
CA ILE A 24 10.87 -24.43 6.06
C ILE A 24 10.65 -24.19 7.56
N ALA A 25 9.72 -23.30 7.89
CA ALA A 25 9.50 -22.89 9.27
C ALA A 25 8.51 -23.79 10.04
N GLY A 26 7.69 -24.60 9.35
CA GLY A 26 6.74 -25.50 9.98
C GLY A 26 5.88 -24.81 11.04
N GLU A 27 5.88 -25.29 12.29
CA GLU A 27 5.14 -24.68 13.41
C GLU A 27 5.59 -23.26 13.74
N GLY A 28 6.83 -22.89 13.40
CA GLY A 28 7.38 -21.54 13.61
C GLY A 28 6.93 -20.49 12.56
N TYR A 29 6.19 -20.90 11.52
CA TYR A 29 5.78 -19.99 10.43
C TYR A 29 5.08 -18.71 10.91
N GLY A 30 4.12 -18.84 11.84
CA GLY A 30 3.40 -17.70 12.40
C GLY A 30 4.31 -16.70 13.12
N THR A 31 5.28 -17.21 13.88
CA THR A 31 6.26 -16.36 14.59
C THR A 31 7.19 -15.64 13.62
N VAL A 32 7.73 -16.34 12.62
CA VAL A 32 8.61 -15.73 11.61
C VAL A 32 7.86 -14.68 10.82
N LYS A 33 6.62 -14.92 10.41
CA LYS A 33 5.76 -13.97 9.71
C LYS A 33 5.48 -12.73 10.55
N SER A 34 5.17 -12.90 11.84
CA SER A 34 4.95 -11.79 12.77
C SER A 34 6.19 -10.91 12.92
N ILE A 35 7.37 -11.53 13.11
CA ILE A 35 8.65 -10.81 13.20
C ILE A 35 8.92 -10.06 11.89
N SER A 36 8.71 -10.69 10.74
CA SER A 36 8.91 -10.06 9.43
C SER A 36 8.00 -8.84 9.24
N ASN A 37 6.75 -8.92 9.66
CA ASN A 37 5.81 -7.79 9.60
C ASN A 37 6.23 -6.64 10.54
N ILE A 38 6.70 -6.94 11.76
CA ILE A 38 7.24 -5.94 12.69
C ILE A 38 8.40 -5.18 12.04
N LEU A 39 9.36 -5.93 11.49
CA LEU A 39 10.52 -5.34 10.80
C LEU A 39 10.12 -4.53 9.57
N LEU A 40 9.13 -5.02 8.80
CA LEU A 40 8.59 -4.32 7.64
C LEU A 40 8.03 -2.94 8.04
N TYR A 41 7.18 -2.90 9.06
CA TYR A 41 6.57 -1.63 9.52
C TYR A 41 7.58 -0.68 10.13
N VAL A 42 8.61 -1.17 10.84
CA VAL A 42 9.70 -0.34 11.34
C VAL A 42 10.53 0.25 10.20
N CYS A 43 10.88 -0.56 9.19
CA CYS A 43 11.59 -0.08 8.00
C CYS A 43 10.75 0.92 7.19
N LEU A 44 9.45 0.65 7.03
CA LEU A 44 8.51 1.56 6.36
C LEU A 44 8.44 2.90 7.10
N SER A 45 8.30 2.88 8.44
CA SER A 45 8.32 4.09 9.26
C SER A 45 9.61 4.88 9.08
N PHE A 46 10.77 4.19 9.06
CA PHE A 46 12.07 4.84 8.83
C PHE A 46 12.13 5.55 7.46
N ILE A 47 11.68 4.88 6.40
CA ILE A 47 11.63 5.45 5.05
C ILE A 47 10.68 6.64 5.02
N MET A 48 9.49 6.52 5.62
CA MET A 48 8.47 7.57 5.59
C MET A 48 8.85 8.80 6.41
N ILE A 49 9.55 8.65 7.55
CA ILE A 49 10.12 9.81 8.27
C ILE A 49 11.12 10.55 7.37
N ASN A 50 12.01 9.83 6.67
CA ASN A 50 12.96 10.46 5.75
C ASN A 50 12.27 11.16 4.58
N VAL A 51 11.23 10.54 4.00
CA VAL A 51 10.41 11.15 2.94
C VAL A 51 9.70 12.41 3.44
N GLY A 52 9.11 12.35 4.65
CA GLY A 52 8.44 13.49 5.26
C GLY A 52 9.39 14.67 5.51
N ARG A 53 10.65 14.41 5.92
CA ARG A 53 11.69 15.47 6.10
C ARG A 53 12.07 16.16 4.77
N GLU A 54 12.04 15.43 3.66
CA GLU A 54 12.33 15.97 2.33
C GLU A 54 11.12 16.67 1.72
N PHE A 55 9.93 16.50 2.32
CA PHE A 55 8.68 17.03 1.80
C PHE A 55 8.51 18.51 2.16
N VAL A 56 8.70 19.37 1.18
CA VAL A 56 8.58 20.82 1.34
C VAL A 56 7.23 21.27 0.75
N LEU A 57 6.35 21.74 1.62
CA LEU A 57 5.07 22.33 1.24
C LEU A 57 5.13 23.86 1.24
N ASP A 58 4.72 24.46 0.15
CA ASP A 58 4.48 25.88 0.05
C ASP A 58 3.00 26.18 0.35
N LYS A 59 2.71 26.69 1.55
CA LYS A 59 1.34 26.97 2.01
C LYS A 59 0.59 27.95 1.13
N THR A 60 1.29 28.75 0.34
CA THR A 60 0.67 29.71 -0.58
C THR A 60 0.00 29.02 -1.78
N ARG A 61 0.43 27.78 -2.10
CA ARG A 61 -0.02 27.01 -3.25
C ARG A 61 -1.13 25.98 -2.92
N TRP A 62 -1.93 26.22 -1.90
CA TRP A 62 -2.96 25.29 -1.44
C TRP A 62 -3.95 24.84 -2.54
N LYS A 63 -4.28 25.75 -3.49
CA LYS A 63 -5.16 25.43 -4.64
C LYS A 63 -4.53 24.37 -5.56
N SER A 64 -3.20 24.42 -5.77
CA SER A 64 -2.49 23.41 -6.55
C SER A 64 -2.52 22.06 -5.84
N TYR A 65 -2.37 22.04 -4.51
CA TYR A 65 -2.47 20.79 -3.74
C TYR A 65 -3.88 20.21 -3.72
N ALA A 66 -4.92 21.05 -3.70
CA ALA A 66 -6.30 20.58 -3.83
C ALA A 66 -6.54 19.91 -5.21
N GLN A 67 -5.97 20.46 -6.28
CA GLN A 67 -5.99 19.82 -7.59
C GLN A 67 -5.22 18.50 -7.60
N ASP A 68 -4.01 18.48 -7.01
CA ASP A 68 -3.19 17.27 -6.90
C ASP A 68 -3.91 16.18 -6.09
N TYR A 69 -4.61 16.56 -5.02
CA TYR A 69 -5.43 15.62 -4.23
C TYR A 69 -6.54 14.99 -5.07
N PHE A 70 -7.26 15.81 -5.85
CA PHE A 70 -8.30 15.30 -6.74
C PHE A 70 -7.75 14.35 -7.81
N ILE A 71 -6.56 14.65 -8.36
CA ILE A 71 -5.87 13.78 -9.32
C ILE A 71 -5.46 12.48 -8.65
N ALA A 72 -4.92 12.53 -7.43
CA ALA A 72 -4.54 11.34 -6.66
C ALA A 72 -5.76 10.46 -6.36
N MET A 73 -6.86 11.06 -5.87
CA MET A 73 -8.11 10.36 -5.62
C MET A 73 -8.65 9.67 -6.87
N ALA A 74 -8.65 10.35 -8.03
CA ALA A 74 -9.05 9.75 -9.30
C ALA A 74 -8.10 8.61 -9.71
N THR A 75 -6.80 8.78 -9.47
CA THR A 75 -5.77 7.78 -9.77
C THR A 75 -5.91 6.53 -8.90
N ALA A 76 -6.38 6.67 -7.66
CA ALA A 76 -6.69 5.55 -6.76
C ALA A 76 -8.04 4.89 -7.10
N ALA A 77 -9.06 5.70 -7.37
CA ALA A 77 -10.42 5.23 -7.59
C ALA A 77 -10.61 4.50 -8.93
N LEU A 78 -9.99 4.99 -10.01
CA LEU A 78 -10.18 4.40 -11.34
C LEU A 78 -9.80 2.92 -11.42
N PRO A 79 -8.58 2.47 -11.04
CA PRO A 79 -8.24 1.05 -11.08
C PRO A 79 -9.14 0.22 -10.17
N TRP A 80 -9.49 0.74 -9.00
CA TRP A 80 -10.38 0.10 -8.05
C TRP A 80 -11.75 -0.19 -8.67
N PHE A 81 -12.44 0.83 -9.19
CA PHE A 81 -13.76 0.64 -9.80
C PHE A 81 -13.71 -0.20 -11.08
N MET A 82 -12.69 -0.03 -11.94
CA MET A 82 -12.54 -0.83 -13.15
C MET A 82 -12.46 -2.33 -12.81
N ILE A 83 -11.72 -2.70 -11.78
CA ILE A 83 -11.57 -4.09 -11.37
C ILE A 83 -12.83 -4.58 -10.64
N ALA A 84 -13.48 -3.76 -9.80
CA ALA A 84 -14.76 -4.13 -9.17
C ALA A 84 -15.82 -4.47 -10.22
N ILE A 85 -15.97 -3.60 -11.23
CA ILE A 85 -16.88 -3.82 -12.36
C ILE A 85 -16.50 -5.10 -13.11
N TYR A 86 -15.21 -5.30 -13.39
CA TYR A 86 -14.73 -6.50 -14.04
C TYR A 86 -15.05 -7.77 -13.24
N TYR A 87 -14.84 -7.74 -11.93
CA TYR A 87 -15.15 -8.90 -11.06
C TYR A 87 -16.66 -9.21 -11.05
N VAL A 88 -17.50 -8.20 -10.88
CA VAL A 88 -18.96 -8.42 -10.82
C VAL A 88 -19.52 -8.92 -12.16
N PHE A 89 -19.13 -8.31 -13.28
CA PHE A 89 -19.76 -8.62 -14.57
C PHE A 89 -19.09 -9.76 -15.35
N ILE A 90 -17.81 -10.08 -15.06
CA ILE A 90 -17.06 -11.08 -15.83
C ILE A 90 -16.80 -12.34 -15.00
N LEU A 91 -16.52 -12.22 -13.70
CA LEU A 91 -16.23 -13.40 -12.88
C LEU A 91 -17.47 -13.99 -12.22
N LEU A 92 -18.51 -13.19 -11.96
CA LEU A 92 -19.74 -13.67 -11.35
C LEU A 92 -20.83 -13.99 -12.38
N PRO A 93 -21.67 -14.99 -12.10
CA PRO A 93 -22.88 -15.26 -12.89
C PRO A 93 -23.86 -14.07 -12.89
N PRO A 94 -24.69 -13.91 -13.96
CA PRO A 94 -25.60 -12.76 -14.10
C PRO A 94 -26.61 -12.59 -12.95
N GLU A 95 -26.94 -13.66 -12.25
CA GLU A 95 -27.84 -13.64 -11.10
C GLU A 95 -27.33 -12.79 -9.93
N PHE A 96 -25.98 -12.61 -9.80
CA PHE A 96 -25.35 -11.81 -8.76
C PHE A 96 -25.09 -10.35 -9.17
N TRP A 97 -25.30 -9.95 -10.43
CA TRP A 97 -24.97 -8.60 -10.91
C TRP A 97 -25.73 -7.49 -10.17
N ASN A 98 -26.94 -7.77 -9.72
CA ASN A 98 -27.76 -6.84 -8.94
C ASN A 98 -27.68 -7.09 -7.42
N SER A 99 -26.85 -8.04 -6.96
CA SER A 99 -26.69 -8.36 -5.55
C SER A 99 -25.81 -7.33 -4.86
N TRP A 100 -26.34 -6.69 -3.79
CA TRP A 100 -25.56 -5.79 -2.96
C TRP A 100 -24.37 -6.49 -2.27
N GLU A 101 -24.55 -7.74 -1.85
CA GLU A 101 -23.51 -8.57 -1.25
C GLU A 101 -22.34 -8.77 -2.24
N ALA A 102 -22.64 -9.12 -3.49
CA ALA A 102 -21.64 -9.30 -4.52
C ALA A 102 -20.85 -8.00 -4.77
N TRP A 103 -21.52 -6.85 -4.81
CA TRP A 103 -20.85 -5.56 -5.01
C TRP A 103 -19.93 -5.20 -3.86
N LYS A 104 -20.39 -5.29 -2.58
CA LYS A 104 -19.54 -4.92 -1.45
C LYS A 104 -18.31 -5.80 -1.32
N GLU A 105 -18.45 -7.13 -1.54
CA GLU A 105 -17.33 -8.07 -1.52
C GLU A 105 -16.29 -7.75 -2.62
N ASN A 106 -16.75 -7.53 -3.84
CA ASN A 106 -15.86 -7.24 -4.97
C ASN A 106 -15.27 -5.82 -4.89
N LEU A 107 -15.96 -4.84 -4.32
CA LEU A 107 -15.39 -3.53 -4.00
C LEU A 107 -14.27 -3.64 -2.97
N LEU A 108 -14.40 -4.50 -1.97
CA LEU A 108 -13.34 -4.73 -1.00
C LEU A 108 -12.15 -5.46 -1.64
N LEU A 109 -12.40 -6.56 -2.36
CA LEU A 109 -11.35 -7.33 -3.02
C LEU A 109 -10.56 -6.49 -4.03
N SER A 110 -11.24 -5.76 -4.92
CA SER A 110 -10.59 -4.96 -5.97
C SER A 110 -9.79 -3.76 -5.42
N ARG A 111 -9.99 -3.40 -4.16
CA ARG A 111 -9.30 -2.28 -3.52
C ARG A 111 -7.77 -2.45 -3.47
N PHE A 112 -7.24 -3.68 -3.54
CA PHE A 112 -5.80 -3.95 -3.58
C PHE A 112 -5.09 -3.19 -4.71
N ALA A 113 -5.79 -2.86 -5.78
CA ALA A 113 -5.24 -2.19 -6.96
C ALA A 113 -5.21 -0.66 -6.84
N ALA A 114 -5.83 -0.10 -5.82
CA ALA A 114 -5.86 1.34 -5.64
C ALA A 114 -4.52 1.93 -5.15
N PRO A 115 -3.90 1.44 -4.05
CA PRO A 115 -2.73 2.10 -3.49
C PRO A 115 -1.49 1.93 -4.37
N THR A 116 -0.66 2.98 -4.37
CA THR A 116 0.70 2.96 -4.91
C THR A 116 1.67 2.69 -3.76
N SER A 117 2.66 1.80 -3.93
CA SER A 117 3.67 1.61 -2.88
C SER A 117 4.64 2.80 -2.83
N ALA A 118 4.35 3.74 -1.93
CA ALA A 118 5.17 4.93 -1.72
C ALA A 118 6.60 4.56 -1.28
N GLY A 119 6.76 3.60 -0.38
CA GLY A 119 8.06 3.15 0.10
C GLY A 119 8.95 2.60 -1.01
N ILE A 120 8.41 1.72 -1.85
CA ILE A 120 9.13 1.17 -3.02
C ILE A 120 9.48 2.30 -4.01
N LEU A 121 8.48 3.09 -4.38
CA LEU A 121 8.62 4.14 -5.39
C LEU A 121 9.69 5.17 -5.01
N PHE A 122 9.64 5.71 -3.80
CA PHE A 122 10.60 6.71 -3.35
C PHE A 122 12.01 6.14 -3.23
N THR A 123 12.13 4.90 -2.74
CA THR A 123 13.42 4.21 -2.65
C THR A 123 14.06 4.05 -4.02
N MET A 124 13.29 3.60 -5.02
CA MET A 124 13.80 3.38 -6.37
C MET A 124 14.12 4.69 -7.09
N LEU A 125 13.24 5.68 -7.04
CA LEU A 125 13.47 7.00 -7.66
C LEU A 125 14.68 7.72 -7.03
N ALA A 126 14.85 7.63 -5.71
CA ALA A 126 16.04 8.15 -5.04
C ALA A 126 17.32 7.45 -5.50
N ALA A 127 17.26 6.14 -5.75
CA ALA A 127 18.42 5.34 -6.20
C ALA A 127 18.92 5.73 -7.58
N ILE A 128 18.03 6.20 -8.48
CA ILE A 128 18.39 6.68 -9.83
C ILE A 128 18.73 8.18 -9.86
N GLY A 129 18.70 8.86 -8.71
CA GLY A 129 19.14 10.26 -8.60
C GLY A 129 18.08 11.29 -9.00
N LEU A 130 16.82 10.94 -9.10
CA LEU A 130 15.73 11.84 -9.53
C LEU A 130 15.17 12.74 -8.41
N LYS A 131 15.73 12.75 -7.19
CA LYS A 131 15.22 13.49 -6.05
C LYS A 131 14.94 14.98 -6.30
N SER A 132 15.73 15.65 -7.13
CA SER A 132 15.57 17.07 -7.47
C SER A 132 14.57 17.33 -8.60
N SER A 133 14.12 16.28 -9.31
CA SER A 133 13.25 16.41 -10.48
C SER A 133 11.83 16.82 -10.11
N TRP A 134 11.14 17.47 -11.06
CA TRP A 134 9.71 17.77 -10.94
C TRP A 134 8.89 16.48 -10.78
N ILE A 135 9.24 15.42 -11.50
CA ILE A 135 8.56 14.12 -11.44
C ILE A 135 8.61 13.57 -10.01
N TYR A 136 9.78 13.56 -9.36
CA TYR A 136 9.92 13.06 -8.01
C TYR A 136 9.03 13.83 -7.01
N LYS A 137 9.10 15.16 -7.03
CA LYS A 137 8.31 16.03 -6.15
C LYS A 137 6.82 15.84 -6.37
N LYS A 138 6.38 15.67 -7.63
CA LYS A 138 4.97 15.49 -7.95
C LYS A 138 4.48 14.09 -7.57
N ILE A 139 5.27 13.05 -7.82
CA ILE A 139 4.98 11.68 -7.40
C ILE A 139 4.87 11.61 -5.87
N GLN A 140 5.75 12.29 -5.12
CA GLN A 140 5.63 12.34 -3.65
C GLN A 140 4.25 12.84 -3.21
N VAL A 141 3.79 13.96 -3.78
CA VAL A 141 2.47 14.52 -3.44
C VAL A 141 1.36 13.54 -3.79
N LEU A 142 1.38 12.99 -5.01
CA LEU A 142 0.34 12.08 -5.48
C LEU A 142 0.31 10.77 -4.69
N ALA A 143 1.46 10.15 -4.42
CA ALA A 143 1.52 8.89 -3.69
C ALA A 143 1.06 9.04 -2.23
N ILE A 144 1.42 10.16 -1.56
CA ILE A 144 0.98 10.43 -0.19
C ILE A 144 -0.55 10.65 -0.14
N PHE A 145 -1.11 11.37 -1.11
CA PHE A 145 -2.56 11.55 -1.19
C PHE A 145 -3.28 10.25 -1.56
N ASP A 146 -2.68 9.41 -2.41
CA ASP A 146 -3.17 8.08 -2.75
C ASP A 146 -3.24 7.15 -1.51
N ASP A 147 -2.22 7.19 -0.66
CA ASP A 147 -2.19 6.45 0.60
C ASP A 147 -3.25 6.99 1.60
N LEU A 148 -3.39 8.32 1.67
CA LEU A 148 -4.44 8.95 2.47
C LEU A 148 -5.84 8.52 2.00
N ASP A 149 -6.08 8.54 0.70
CA ASP A 149 -7.34 8.08 0.11
C ASP A 149 -7.59 6.59 0.37
N THR A 150 -6.52 5.79 0.38
CA THR A 150 -6.62 4.37 0.72
C THR A 150 -7.16 4.17 2.13
N ILE A 151 -6.68 4.93 3.11
CA ILE A 151 -7.18 4.88 4.49
C ILE A 151 -8.63 5.40 4.56
N LEU A 152 -8.89 6.59 4.00
CA LEU A 152 -10.21 7.24 4.09
C LEU A 152 -11.30 6.44 3.39
N LEU A 153 -11.04 5.88 2.21
CA LEU A 153 -12.01 5.12 1.44
C LEU A 153 -12.16 3.66 1.92
N MET A 154 -11.23 3.15 2.76
CA MET A 154 -11.42 1.87 3.43
C MET A 154 -12.54 1.96 4.47
N ILE A 155 -12.75 3.11 5.10
CA ILE A 155 -13.77 3.30 6.13
C ILE A 155 -15.19 3.05 5.62
N PRO A 156 -15.66 3.65 4.50
CA PRO A 156 -16.96 3.31 3.92
C PRO A 156 -17.08 1.81 3.59
N LEU A 157 -16.03 1.18 3.07
CA LEU A 157 -16.05 -0.25 2.78
C LEU A 157 -16.23 -1.10 4.04
N GLN A 158 -15.53 -0.75 5.12
CA GLN A 158 -15.69 -1.42 6.41
C GLN A 158 -17.11 -1.21 6.97
N ILE A 159 -17.68 -0.01 6.84
CA ILE A 159 -19.08 0.26 7.22
C ILE A 159 -20.04 -0.62 6.40
N MET A 160 -19.79 -0.82 5.13
CA MET A 160 -20.60 -1.70 4.27
C MET A 160 -20.51 -3.17 4.67
N MET A 161 -19.35 -3.61 5.19
CA MET A 161 -19.13 -5.01 5.61
C MET A 161 -19.68 -5.31 7.01
N ILE A 162 -19.42 -4.45 8.00
CA ILE A 162 -19.69 -4.71 9.43
C ILE A 162 -20.66 -3.74 10.08
N GLY A 163 -21.15 -2.75 9.32
CA GLY A 163 -22.01 -1.67 9.84
C GLY A 163 -21.23 -0.48 10.39
N LEU A 164 -21.97 0.58 10.72
CA LEU A 164 -21.37 1.80 11.27
C LEU A 164 -20.93 1.56 12.71
N ARG A 165 -19.63 1.65 12.97
CA ARG A 165 -19.04 1.55 14.31
C ARG A 165 -18.35 2.86 14.69
N TRP A 166 -18.47 3.29 15.92
CA TRP A 166 -17.90 4.54 16.42
C TRP A 166 -16.36 4.56 16.38
N GLN A 167 -15.71 3.38 16.43
CA GLN A 167 -14.26 3.24 16.29
C GLN A 167 -13.75 3.76 14.96
N LEU A 168 -14.51 3.60 13.87
CA LEU A 168 -14.17 4.13 12.56
C LEU A 168 -14.13 5.66 12.55
N ILE A 169 -14.98 6.30 13.35
CA ILE A 169 -14.97 7.76 13.54
C ILE A 169 -13.66 8.20 14.19
N ILE A 170 -13.17 7.44 15.18
CA ILE A 170 -11.87 7.73 15.82
C ILE A 170 -10.73 7.68 14.80
N VAL A 171 -10.69 6.69 13.91
CA VAL A 171 -9.67 6.62 12.86
C VAL A 171 -9.68 7.89 12.01
N VAL A 172 -10.88 8.33 11.56
CA VAL A 172 -11.03 9.58 10.80
C VAL A 172 -10.50 10.77 11.58
N VAL A 173 -10.91 10.90 12.86
CA VAL A 173 -10.46 12.01 13.73
C VAL A 173 -8.94 12.01 13.88
N ILE A 174 -8.32 10.85 14.12
CA ILE A 174 -6.86 10.74 14.26
C ILE A 174 -6.16 11.13 12.96
N VAL A 175 -6.64 10.67 11.80
CA VAL A 175 -6.07 11.03 10.50
C VAL A 175 -6.13 12.54 10.28
N PHE A 176 -7.29 13.18 10.49
CA PHE A 176 -7.42 14.63 10.34
C PHE A 176 -6.57 15.41 11.36
N LEU A 177 -6.45 14.92 12.58
CA LEU A 177 -5.61 15.52 13.62
C LEU A 177 -4.13 15.45 13.23
N LEU A 178 -3.65 14.29 12.76
CA LEU A 178 -2.26 14.14 12.29
C LEU A 178 -1.96 15.07 11.11
N LEU A 179 -2.85 15.15 10.12
CA LEU A 179 -2.70 16.04 8.97
C LEU A 179 -2.70 17.53 9.40
N SER A 180 -3.57 17.90 10.33
CA SER A 180 -3.64 19.25 10.89
C SER A 180 -2.34 19.61 11.62
N ILE A 181 -1.80 18.71 12.45
CA ILE A 181 -0.51 18.90 13.13
C ILE A 181 0.61 19.05 12.09
N GLY A 182 0.69 18.16 11.09
CA GLY A 182 1.68 18.24 10.03
C GLY A 182 1.63 19.57 9.30
N TRP A 183 0.43 20.04 8.93
CA TRP A 183 0.25 21.33 8.28
C TRP A 183 0.60 22.54 9.14
N GLN A 184 0.18 22.55 10.41
CA GLN A 184 0.43 23.69 11.32
C GLN A 184 1.87 23.76 11.79
N ARG A 185 2.54 22.63 12.00
CA ARG A 185 3.86 22.50 12.59
C ARG A 185 4.97 22.19 11.59
N LEU A 186 4.71 22.38 10.31
CA LEU A 186 5.63 22.07 9.21
C LEU A 186 7.02 22.66 9.47
N ASN A 187 8.06 21.80 9.40
CA ASN A 187 9.49 22.15 9.55
C ASN A 187 9.81 22.96 10.81
N LYS A 188 9.06 22.78 11.89
CA LYS A 188 9.19 23.61 13.10
C LYS A 188 10.20 23.07 14.10
N TYR A 189 10.28 21.73 14.26
CA TYR A 189 11.02 21.13 15.37
C TYR A 189 12.43 20.69 14.96
N ASP A 190 13.42 21.10 15.77
CA ASP A 190 14.82 20.75 15.60
C ASP A 190 15.16 19.53 16.48
N TRP A 191 14.65 18.37 16.09
CA TRP A 191 14.94 17.11 16.78
C TRP A 191 16.17 16.43 16.18
N ARG A 192 16.77 15.52 16.96
CA ARG A 192 17.90 14.72 16.46
C ARG A 192 17.50 13.96 15.21
N GLN A 193 18.31 14.06 14.16
CA GLN A 193 18.02 13.52 12.83
C GLN A 193 19.08 12.53 12.34
N ASP A 194 19.96 12.06 13.26
CA ASP A 194 20.87 10.98 12.96
C ASP A 194 20.10 9.66 12.75
N TRP A 195 20.66 8.75 11.97
CA TRP A 195 19.97 7.50 11.60
C TRP A 195 19.49 6.68 12.81
N LYS A 196 20.22 6.73 13.94
CA LYS A 196 19.83 6.04 15.19
C LYS A 196 18.58 6.66 15.80
N ALA A 197 18.48 7.98 15.81
CA ALA A 197 17.31 8.69 16.31
C ALA A 197 16.08 8.40 15.41
N ILE A 198 16.24 8.41 14.09
CA ILE A 198 15.14 8.10 13.16
C ILE A 198 14.69 6.65 13.34
N LEU A 199 15.61 5.71 13.48
CA LEU A 199 15.25 4.32 13.77
C LEU A 199 14.50 4.18 15.10
N PHE A 200 14.95 4.90 16.14
CA PHE A 200 14.26 4.94 17.43
C PHE A 200 12.84 5.51 17.31
N TYR A 201 12.65 6.61 16.58
CA TYR A 201 11.31 7.17 16.33
C TYR A 201 10.43 6.19 15.53
N SER A 202 11.00 5.46 14.58
CA SER A 202 10.29 4.45 13.81
C SER A 202 9.75 3.33 14.70
N VAL A 203 10.55 2.87 15.64
CA VAL A 203 10.13 1.87 16.63
C VAL A 203 9.04 2.42 17.55
N ILE A 204 9.16 3.68 18.02
CA ILE A 204 8.13 4.32 18.85
C ILE A 204 6.79 4.41 18.10
N ILE A 205 6.80 4.84 16.84
CA ILE A 205 5.58 4.94 16.02
C ILE A 205 4.95 3.56 15.87
N PHE A 206 5.74 2.55 15.54
CA PHE A 206 5.27 1.18 15.43
C PHE A 206 4.64 0.71 16.75
N LEU A 207 5.34 0.89 17.88
CA LEU A 207 4.81 0.52 19.20
C LEU A 207 3.52 1.26 19.53
N ALA A 208 3.45 2.57 19.27
CA ALA A 208 2.25 3.37 19.52
C ALA A 208 1.05 2.87 18.69
N THR A 209 1.24 2.58 17.41
CA THR A 209 0.17 2.02 16.56
C THR A 209 -0.24 0.62 17.01
N GLN A 210 0.70 -0.23 17.43
CA GLN A 210 0.41 -1.58 17.94
C GLN A 210 -0.30 -1.55 19.31
N ILE A 211 0.09 -0.68 20.21
CA ILE A 211 -0.59 -0.51 21.50
C ILE A 211 -2.03 -0.05 21.29
N LEU A 212 -2.25 0.88 20.35
CA LEU A 212 -3.61 1.32 20.00
C LEU A 212 -4.43 0.17 19.42
N TYR A 213 -3.86 -0.60 18.51
CA TYR A 213 -4.52 -1.76 17.90
C TYR A 213 -4.86 -2.85 18.93
N LEU A 214 -3.85 -3.31 19.69
CA LEU A 214 -4.03 -4.37 20.68
C LEU A 214 -4.96 -3.93 21.82
N GLY A 215 -4.80 -2.70 22.31
CA GLY A 215 -5.67 -2.14 23.34
C GLY A 215 -7.13 -2.01 22.89
N SER A 216 -7.36 -1.56 21.65
CA SER A 216 -8.72 -1.50 21.10
C SER A 216 -9.30 -2.89 20.81
N LYS A 217 -8.49 -3.84 20.39
CA LYS A 217 -8.88 -5.24 20.17
C LYS A 217 -9.29 -5.91 21.49
N GLU A 218 -8.53 -5.71 22.56
CA GLU A 218 -8.86 -6.24 23.90
C GLU A 218 -10.17 -5.69 24.44
N LEU A 219 -10.42 -4.38 24.24
CA LEU A 219 -11.60 -3.70 24.75
C LEU A 219 -12.86 -3.97 23.92
N TYR A 220 -12.74 -4.10 22.61
CA TYR A 220 -13.88 -4.08 21.68
C TYR A 220 -13.97 -5.31 20.76
N GLY A 221 -13.03 -6.26 20.88
CA GLY A 221 -12.94 -7.44 20.04
C GLY A 221 -12.30 -7.16 18.66
N ASP A 222 -12.13 -8.22 17.87
CA ASP A 222 -11.48 -8.12 16.54
C ASP A 222 -12.18 -7.15 15.59
N GLU A 223 -13.49 -7.15 15.55
CA GLU A 223 -14.30 -6.28 14.68
C GLU A 223 -14.32 -4.80 15.13
N GLY A 224 -13.99 -4.53 16.38
CA GLY A 224 -13.92 -3.18 16.96
C GLY A 224 -12.51 -2.62 17.06
N SER A 225 -11.50 -3.33 16.57
CA SER A 225 -10.11 -2.91 16.68
C SER A 225 -9.80 -1.68 15.82
N ILE A 226 -9.04 -0.74 16.39
CA ILE A 226 -8.60 0.50 15.72
C ILE A 226 -7.24 0.23 15.08
N HIS A 227 -7.20 0.10 13.76
CA HIS A 227 -5.96 -0.11 13.02
C HIS A 227 -5.53 1.17 12.32
N ILE A 228 -4.39 1.73 12.75
CA ILE A 228 -3.75 2.87 12.10
C ILE A 228 -2.42 2.40 11.53
N GLU A 229 -2.25 2.57 10.23
CA GLU A 229 -1.00 2.25 9.57
C GLU A 229 0.12 3.20 9.99
N VAL A 230 1.34 2.68 10.12
CA VAL A 230 2.53 3.44 10.54
C VAL A 230 2.95 4.52 9.55
N LEU A 231 2.52 4.41 8.29
CA LEU A 231 2.91 5.27 7.18
C LEU A 231 2.58 6.73 7.45
N LEU A 232 1.31 7.04 7.77
CA LEU A 232 0.88 8.42 7.97
C LEU A 232 1.51 9.08 9.21
N PRO A 233 1.51 8.47 10.41
CA PRO A 233 2.21 9.04 11.58
C PRO A 233 3.70 9.27 11.34
N ALA A 234 4.39 8.33 10.66
CA ALA A 234 5.79 8.44 10.33
C ALA A 234 6.07 9.61 9.37
N PHE A 235 5.26 9.72 8.33
CA PHE A 235 5.36 10.82 7.37
C PHE A 235 5.12 12.18 8.04
N VAL A 236 4.08 12.30 8.87
CA VAL A 236 3.76 13.54 9.60
C VAL A 236 4.89 13.89 10.56
N LEU A 237 5.47 12.92 11.27
CA LEU A 237 6.64 13.15 12.11
C LEU A 237 7.79 13.74 11.29
N GLY A 238 8.09 13.18 10.12
CA GLY A 238 9.09 13.72 9.20
C GLY A 238 8.78 15.15 8.77
N MET A 239 7.52 15.44 8.41
CA MET A 239 7.10 16.79 7.98
C MET A 239 7.29 17.88 9.04
N ILE A 240 7.12 17.57 10.31
CA ILE A 240 7.27 18.56 11.41
C ILE A 240 8.73 18.78 11.80
N MET A 241 9.65 17.88 11.43
CA MET A 241 11.07 18.03 11.66
C MET A 241 11.66 19.07 10.69
N LYS A 242 12.66 19.83 11.14
CA LYS A 242 13.38 20.77 10.27
C LYS A 242 14.02 20.04 9.09
N HIS A 243 13.99 20.68 7.94
CA HIS A 243 14.67 20.15 6.76
C HIS A 243 16.19 20.06 7.00
N LYS A 244 16.77 18.91 6.65
CA LYS A 244 18.21 18.67 6.73
C LYS A 244 18.82 18.75 5.32
N GLU A 245 19.72 19.70 5.10
CA GLU A 245 20.27 19.95 3.74
C GLU A 245 21.10 18.79 3.21
N HIS A 246 21.88 18.09 4.06
CA HIS A 246 22.77 17.02 3.62
C HIS A 246 22.83 15.87 4.60
N ASP A 247 22.64 14.66 4.10
CA ASP A 247 22.91 13.42 4.86
C ASP A 247 24.40 13.10 4.86
N THR A 248 24.89 12.59 5.98
CA THR A 248 26.27 12.10 6.09
C THR A 248 26.45 10.80 5.24
N PRO A 249 27.70 10.48 4.84
CA PRO A 249 27.96 9.24 4.10
C PRO A 249 27.49 7.97 4.83
N VAL A 250 27.55 7.97 6.16
CA VAL A 250 27.07 6.86 7.00
C VAL A 250 25.55 6.76 6.94
N GLU A 251 24.85 7.88 7.09
CA GLU A 251 23.38 7.92 7.00
C GLU A 251 22.88 7.40 5.64
N ARG A 252 23.54 7.81 4.54
CA ARG A 252 23.19 7.30 3.20
C ARG A 252 23.40 5.79 3.07
N LYS A 253 24.48 5.22 3.63
CA LYS A 253 24.73 3.77 3.61
C LYS A 253 23.67 3.03 4.43
N VAL A 254 23.36 3.50 5.63
CA VAL A 254 22.35 2.90 6.50
C VAL A 254 20.96 2.97 5.85
N SER A 255 20.56 4.15 5.34
CA SER A 255 19.29 4.32 4.63
C SER A 255 19.18 3.39 3.43
N THR A 256 20.26 3.25 2.64
CA THR A 256 20.29 2.30 1.52
C THR A 256 20.16 0.84 2.00
N GLY A 257 20.84 0.47 3.08
CA GLY A 257 20.75 -0.87 3.67
C GLY A 257 19.33 -1.19 4.17
N ILE A 258 18.72 -0.25 4.90
CA ILE A 258 17.31 -0.39 5.35
C ILE A 258 16.36 -0.50 4.15
N SER A 259 16.62 0.25 3.07
CA SER A 259 15.81 0.17 1.86
C SER A 259 15.90 -1.21 1.17
N PHE A 260 17.10 -1.81 1.08
CA PHE A 260 17.26 -3.18 0.57
C PHE A 260 16.51 -4.20 1.44
N PHE A 261 16.65 -4.08 2.74
CA PHE A 261 15.98 -4.95 3.69
C PHE A 261 14.45 -4.79 3.62
N PHE A 262 13.96 -3.56 3.51
CA PHE A 262 12.54 -3.27 3.29
C PHE A 262 12.02 -3.95 2.03
N MET A 263 12.73 -3.86 0.88
CA MET A 263 12.33 -4.53 -0.36
C MET A 263 12.22 -6.05 -0.19
N PHE A 264 13.17 -6.67 0.50
CA PHE A 264 13.11 -8.09 0.84
C PHE A 264 11.89 -8.42 1.71
N LEU A 265 11.63 -7.63 2.75
CA LEU A 265 10.48 -7.83 3.63
C LEU A 265 9.14 -7.61 2.93
N VAL A 266 9.05 -6.66 1.99
CA VAL A 266 7.85 -6.49 1.13
C VAL A 266 7.59 -7.76 0.33
N GLY A 267 8.62 -8.34 -0.30
CA GLY A 267 8.50 -9.63 -0.97
C GLY A 267 8.04 -10.74 -0.02
N MET A 268 8.60 -10.80 1.20
CA MET A 268 8.22 -11.77 2.22
C MET A 268 6.80 -11.57 2.78
N SER A 269 6.24 -10.38 2.70
CA SER A 269 4.88 -10.10 3.19
C SER A 269 3.78 -10.67 2.27
N MET A 270 4.15 -11.06 1.04
CA MET A 270 3.18 -11.62 0.10
C MET A 270 2.55 -12.92 0.63
N PRO A 271 1.24 -13.12 0.38
CA PRO A 271 0.56 -14.35 0.75
C PRO A 271 1.22 -15.57 0.10
N HIS A 272 1.21 -16.69 0.82
CA HIS A 272 1.60 -17.98 0.27
C HIS A 272 0.54 -18.44 -0.74
N PHE A 273 0.94 -18.78 -1.95
CA PHE A 273 0.03 -19.21 -3.03
C PHE A 273 0.47 -20.52 -3.71
N ILE A 274 1.71 -20.98 -3.50
CA ILE A 274 2.18 -22.26 -4.05
C ILE A 274 1.69 -23.39 -3.17
N GLY A 275 0.91 -24.33 -3.76
CA GLY A 275 0.42 -25.52 -3.05
C GLY A 275 -0.75 -25.30 -2.10
N VAL A 276 -1.34 -24.09 -2.08
CA VAL A 276 -2.56 -23.82 -1.32
C VAL A 276 -3.78 -24.16 -2.17
N ASN A 277 -4.59 -25.11 -1.70
CA ASN A 277 -5.92 -25.33 -2.24
C ASN A 277 -6.85 -24.22 -1.75
N PHE A 278 -6.88 -23.08 -2.45
CA PHE A 278 -7.78 -21.97 -2.12
C PHE A 278 -9.25 -22.36 -2.09
N ALA A 279 -9.62 -23.46 -2.75
CA ALA A 279 -10.97 -24.03 -2.72
C ALA A 279 -11.32 -24.67 -1.37
N GLU A 280 -10.35 -25.30 -0.69
CA GLU A 280 -10.59 -26.00 0.58
C GLU A 280 -10.58 -25.04 1.78
N THR A 281 -9.87 -23.92 1.70
CA THR A 281 -9.73 -22.96 2.81
C THR A 281 -11.06 -22.25 3.12
N HIS A 282 -12.04 -22.29 2.23
CA HIS A 282 -13.30 -21.53 2.32
C HIS A 282 -14.56 -22.38 2.06
N ALA A 283 -14.47 -23.71 2.11
CA ALA A 283 -15.62 -24.61 2.06
C ALA A 283 -16.49 -24.39 3.32
N GLY A 284 -17.39 -23.44 3.27
CA GLY A 284 -18.25 -23.02 4.39
C GLY A 284 -18.41 -21.50 4.48
N SER A 285 -17.77 -20.74 3.60
CA SER A 285 -17.94 -19.28 3.55
C SER A 285 -19.32 -18.93 3.00
N TYR A 286 -20.06 -18.10 3.73
CA TYR A 286 -21.33 -17.50 3.26
C TYR A 286 -21.12 -16.34 2.28
N SER A 287 -19.88 -16.13 1.79
CA SER A 287 -19.58 -15.08 0.83
C SER A 287 -19.95 -15.49 -0.60
N VAL A 288 -20.46 -14.54 -1.38
CA VAL A 288 -20.80 -14.74 -2.79
C VAL A 288 -19.54 -15.08 -3.61
N THR A 289 -18.43 -14.39 -3.34
CA THR A 289 -17.15 -14.63 -4.02
C THR A 289 -16.53 -15.96 -3.62
N GLY A 290 -16.68 -16.37 -2.37
CA GLY A 290 -16.15 -17.64 -1.84
C GLY A 290 -16.91 -18.87 -2.31
N SER A 291 -18.18 -18.72 -2.67
CA SER A 291 -19.02 -19.83 -3.17
C SER A 291 -18.79 -20.18 -4.64
N GLN A 292 -18.00 -19.37 -5.37
CA GLN A 292 -17.74 -19.61 -6.80
C GLN A 292 -16.79 -20.79 -7.02
N GLU A 293 -17.09 -21.62 -8.01
CA GLU A 293 -16.21 -22.71 -8.42
C GLU A 293 -14.86 -22.19 -8.93
N MET A 294 -13.79 -22.90 -8.58
CA MET A 294 -12.45 -22.54 -9.04
C MET A 294 -12.29 -22.78 -10.54
N MET A 295 -11.78 -21.76 -11.21
CA MET A 295 -11.47 -21.81 -12.63
C MET A 295 -10.19 -22.62 -12.90
N SER A 296 -10.03 -23.11 -14.15
CA SER A 296 -8.75 -23.68 -14.58
C SER A 296 -7.60 -22.67 -14.46
N TRP A 297 -6.40 -23.15 -14.18
CA TRP A 297 -5.22 -22.27 -14.04
C TRP A 297 -4.97 -21.41 -15.28
N GLY A 298 -5.26 -21.91 -16.49
CA GLY A 298 -5.16 -21.12 -17.72
C GLY A 298 -6.11 -19.91 -17.72
N MET A 299 -7.34 -20.08 -17.28
CA MET A 299 -8.33 -19.01 -17.15
C MET A 299 -7.93 -18.03 -16.04
N ILE A 300 -7.46 -18.52 -14.90
CA ILE A 300 -6.95 -17.66 -13.81
C ILE A 300 -5.83 -16.76 -14.33
N MET A 301 -4.82 -17.32 -14.99
CA MET A 301 -3.70 -16.54 -15.55
C MET A 301 -4.14 -15.53 -16.61
N PHE A 302 -5.12 -15.88 -17.45
CA PHE A 302 -5.73 -14.94 -18.40
C PHE A 302 -6.36 -13.74 -17.68
N HIS A 303 -7.16 -13.99 -16.65
CA HIS A 303 -7.78 -12.93 -15.85
C HIS A 303 -6.73 -12.11 -15.08
N VAL A 304 -5.67 -12.72 -14.57
CA VAL A 304 -4.55 -12.02 -13.91
C VAL A 304 -3.91 -10.98 -14.83
N VAL A 305 -3.66 -11.35 -16.10
CA VAL A 305 -3.11 -10.41 -17.09
C VAL A 305 -4.07 -9.26 -17.36
N ILE A 306 -5.36 -9.55 -17.57
CA ILE A 306 -6.39 -8.51 -17.82
C ILE A 306 -6.51 -7.58 -16.62
N VAL A 307 -6.62 -8.11 -15.41
CA VAL A 307 -6.76 -7.32 -14.18
C VAL A 307 -5.51 -6.47 -13.93
N SER A 308 -4.31 -7.00 -14.21
CA SER A 308 -3.06 -6.23 -14.18
C SER A 308 -3.09 -5.06 -15.16
N LEU A 309 -3.53 -5.29 -16.39
CA LEU A 309 -3.67 -4.24 -17.40
C LEU A 309 -4.70 -3.19 -16.97
N LEU A 310 -5.88 -3.59 -16.52
CA LEU A 310 -6.93 -2.67 -16.01
C LEU A 310 -6.41 -1.84 -14.84
N SER A 311 -5.72 -2.48 -13.89
CA SER A 311 -5.09 -1.80 -12.75
C SER A 311 -4.14 -0.70 -13.18
N ASN A 312 -3.28 -1.00 -14.16
CA ASN A 312 -2.27 -0.04 -14.65
C ASN A 312 -2.90 1.03 -15.55
N MET A 313 -3.89 0.68 -16.38
CA MET A 313 -4.64 1.65 -17.18
C MET A 313 -5.34 2.71 -16.30
N GLY A 314 -5.95 2.31 -15.18
CA GLY A 314 -6.55 3.25 -14.23
C GLY A 314 -5.54 4.25 -13.67
N LYS A 315 -4.30 3.83 -13.46
CA LYS A 315 -3.20 4.69 -12.97
C LYS A 315 -2.61 5.63 -14.03
N LEU A 316 -3.02 5.55 -15.29
CA LEU A 316 -2.63 6.54 -16.31
C LEU A 316 -3.36 7.89 -16.16
N CYS A 317 -4.29 8.01 -15.23
CA CYS A 317 -5.07 9.22 -14.99
C CYS A 317 -4.24 10.52 -14.92
N PRO A 318 -3.10 10.60 -14.19
CA PRO A 318 -2.31 11.83 -14.10
C PRO A 318 -1.81 12.37 -15.46
N MET A 319 -1.64 11.48 -16.46
CA MET A 319 -1.19 11.86 -17.80
C MET A 319 -2.11 12.87 -18.47
N PHE A 320 -3.41 12.88 -18.14
CA PHE A 320 -4.40 13.74 -18.78
C PHE A 320 -4.47 15.14 -18.17
N PHE A 321 -3.89 15.34 -16.97
CA PHE A 321 -4.02 16.58 -16.22
C PHE A 321 -2.84 17.52 -16.48
N TYR A 322 -1.66 17.30 -16.11
CA TYR A 322 -0.51 18.24 -16.15
C TYR A 322 -0.10 18.66 -17.59
N ARG A 323 -1.02 19.29 -18.32
CA ARG A 323 -0.85 19.60 -19.76
C ARG A 323 0.22 20.68 -20.03
N ASP A 324 0.67 21.38 -19.02
CA ASP A 324 1.83 22.30 -19.05
C ASP A 324 3.16 21.59 -19.19
N ARG A 325 3.18 20.24 -19.04
CA ARG A 325 4.37 19.40 -19.12
C ARG A 325 4.40 18.55 -20.38
N LYS A 326 5.62 18.14 -20.78
CA LYS A 326 5.80 17.25 -21.93
C LYS A 326 5.09 15.91 -21.68
N LEU A 327 4.58 15.32 -22.75
CA LEU A 327 3.90 14.00 -22.65
C LEU A 327 4.78 12.93 -21.99
N SER A 328 6.09 12.93 -22.28
CA SER A 328 7.05 12.00 -21.69
C SER A 328 7.14 12.14 -20.15
N GLU A 329 7.11 13.37 -19.62
CA GLU A 329 7.13 13.63 -18.18
C GLU A 329 5.82 13.17 -17.51
N ARG A 330 4.69 13.40 -18.17
CA ARG A 330 3.36 12.98 -17.69
C ARG A 330 3.21 11.46 -17.71
N LEU A 331 3.72 10.80 -18.76
CA LEU A 331 3.77 9.34 -18.85
C LEU A 331 4.67 8.76 -17.76
N ALA A 332 5.88 9.30 -17.57
CA ALA A 332 6.80 8.84 -16.53
C ALA A 332 6.18 9.00 -15.12
N LEU A 333 5.47 10.13 -14.89
CA LEU A 333 4.70 10.35 -13.67
C LEU A 333 3.65 9.25 -13.44
N SER A 334 2.86 8.95 -14.46
CA SER A 334 1.78 7.96 -14.39
C SER A 334 2.31 6.53 -14.26
N ILE A 335 3.36 6.17 -15.00
CA ILE A 335 3.99 4.84 -14.92
C ILE A 335 4.61 4.63 -13.53
N GLY A 336 5.22 5.66 -12.94
CA GLY A 336 5.71 5.58 -11.56
C GLY A 336 4.61 5.19 -10.56
N MET A 337 3.36 5.60 -10.78
CA MET A 337 2.22 5.23 -9.95
C MET A 337 1.75 3.76 -10.14
N PHE A 338 2.34 2.98 -11.05
CA PHE A 338 1.99 1.57 -11.23
C PHE A 338 2.59 0.68 -10.14
N THR A 339 3.53 1.17 -9.35
CA THR A 339 4.18 0.38 -8.29
C THR A 339 3.17 -0.10 -7.27
N ARG A 340 3.19 -1.40 -6.97
CA ARG A 340 2.35 -2.05 -5.96
C ARG A 340 3.23 -2.69 -4.90
N GLY A 341 2.69 -2.91 -3.69
CA GLY A 341 3.48 -3.51 -2.61
C GLY A 341 2.66 -3.83 -1.37
N GLU A 342 3.20 -3.48 -0.23
CA GLU A 342 2.75 -3.82 1.12
C GLU A 342 1.31 -3.39 1.42
N VAL A 343 0.89 -2.22 0.97
CA VAL A 343 -0.47 -1.70 1.22
C VAL A 343 -1.51 -2.55 0.49
N GLY A 344 -1.26 -2.91 -0.78
CA GLY A 344 -2.13 -3.80 -1.54
C GLY A 344 -2.23 -5.20 -0.90
N ALA A 345 -1.11 -5.75 -0.39
CA ALA A 345 -1.11 -7.00 0.34
C ALA A 345 -1.93 -6.90 1.63
N GLY A 346 -1.81 -5.80 2.37
CA GLY A 346 -2.60 -5.52 3.57
C GLY A 346 -4.11 -5.56 3.30
N ILE A 347 -4.57 -4.97 2.20
CA ILE A 347 -5.98 -4.99 1.80
C ILE A 347 -6.45 -6.42 1.51
N ILE A 348 -5.65 -7.24 0.84
CA ILE A 348 -5.97 -8.65 0.62
C ILE A 348 -6.09 -9.41 1.95
N PHE A 349 -5.23 -9.14 2.93
CA PHE A 349 -5.35 -9.73 4.27
C PHE A 349 -6.64 -9.29 4.98
N ILE A 350 -7.04 -8.04 4.85
CA ILE A 350 -8.33 -7.56 5.37
C ILE A 350 -9.48 -8.31 4.71
N ALA A 351 -9.45 -8.48 3.38
CA ALA A 351 -10.46 -9.24 2.65
C ALA A 351 -10.55 -10.70 3.12
N LEU A 352 -9.40 -11.36 3.36
CA LEU A 352 -9.34 -12.69 3.97
C LEU A 352 -9.94 -12.72 5.37
N GLY A 353 -9.75 -11.67 6.17
CA GLY A 353 -10.35 -11.53 7.50
C GLY A 353 -11.89 -11.46 7.47
N TYR A 354 -12.47 -11.01 6.36
CA TYR A 354 -13.92 -11.08 6.09
C TYR A 354 -14.37 -12.39 5.42
N ASN A 355 -13.52 -13.41 5.40
CA ASN A 355 -13.77 -14.70 4.76
C ASN A 355 -14.11 -14.60 3.25
N LEU A 356 -13.60 -13.58 2.56
CA LEU A 356 -13.71 -13.51 1.11
C LEU A 356 -12.74 -14.49 0.46
N GLY A 357 -13.20 -15.18 -0.58
CA GLY A 357 -12.46 -16.26 -1.22
C GLY A 357 -12.70 -16.36 -2.73
N GLY A 358 -12.59 -17.57 -3.25
CA GLY A 358 -12.90 -17.92 -4.64
C GLY A 358 -11.91 -17.38 -5.68
N PRO A 359 -12.26 -17.47 -6.98
CA PRO A 359 -11.37 -17.07 -8.08
C PRO A 359 -10.93 -15.61 -8.02
N ALA A 360 -11.81 -14.69 -7.59
CA ALA A 360 -11.52 -13.27 -7.50
C ALA A 360 -10.38 -12.96 -6.52
N LEU A 361 -10.32 -13.65 -5.38
CA LEU A 361 -9.22 -13.52 -4.42
C LEU A 361 -7.89 -14.01 -5.02
N VAL A 362 -7.90 -15.20 -5.65
CA VAL A 362 -6.70 -15.79 -6.27
C VAL A 362 -6.15 -14.87 -7.37
N ILE A 363 -7.05 -14.35 -8.23
CA ILE A 363 -6.70 -13.40 -9.28
C ILE A 363 -6.11 -12.12 -8.66
N SER A 364 -6.70 -11.60 -7.57
CA SER A 364 -6.18 -10.40 -6.87
C SER A 364 -4.76 -10.60 -6.34
N VAL A 365 -4.50 -11.74 -5.66
CA VAL A 365 -3.17 -12.09 -5.14
C VAL A 365 -2.15 -12.20 -6.25
N LEU A 366 -2.47 -12.99 -7.30
CA LEU A 366 -1.54 -13.19 -8.42
C LEU A 366 -1.32 -11.91 -9.24
N THR A 367 -2.34 -11.07 -9.38
CA THR A 367 -2.20 -9.75 -10.02
C THR A 367 -1.26 -8.84 -9.22
N LEU A 368 -1.39 -8.83 -7.90
CA LEU A 368 -0.48 -8.07 -7.03
C LEU A 368 0.96 -8.57 -7.19
N VAL A 369 1.17 -9.89 -7.18
CA VAL A 369 2.48 -10.52 -7.40
C VAL A 369 3.05 -10.15 -8.77
N LEU A 370 2.23 -10.22 -9.83
CA LEU A 370 2.66 -9.84 -11.18
C LEU A 370 3.10 -8.37 -11.25
N ASN A 371 2.31 -7.45 -10.70
CA ASN A 371 2.66 -6.03 -10.66
C ASN A 371 3.90 -5.76 -9.79
N LEU A 372 4.09 -6.51 -8.71
CA LEU A 372 5.29 -6.44 -7.88
C LEU A 372 6.56 -6.84 -8.69
N ILE A 373 6.47 -7.92 -9.46
CA ILE A 373 7.55 -8.36 -10.36
C ILE A 373 7.86 -7.28 -11.40
N LEU A 374 6.83 -6.67 -11.99
CA LEU A 374 6.96 -5.63 -13.00
C LEU A 374 7.42 -4.28 -12.44
N THR A 375 7.39 -4.08 -11.12
CA THR A 375 7.74 -2.79 -10.48
C THR A 375 9.14 -2.29 -10.89
N GLY A 376 10.12 -3.18 -11.05
CA GLY A 376 11.46 -2.80 -11.52
C GLY A 376 11.51 -2.30 -12.96
N ILE A 377 10.47 -2.55 -13.76
CA ILE A 377 10.32 -2.06 -15.14
C ILE A 377 9.61 -0.70 -15.13
N PHE A 378 8.67 -0.50 -14.18
CA PHE A 378 7.87 0.72 -14.08
C PHE A 378 8.67 1.93 -13.57
N VAL A 379 9.74 1.72 -12.82
CA VAL A 379 10.63 2.75 -12.29
C VAL A 379 11.94 2.84 -13.06
#